data_3050665c20275515a8581841424ae0a1
#
_entry.id   3050665c20275515a8581841424ae0a1
#
_cell.length_a   1.000
_cell.length_b   1.000
_cell.length_c   1.000
_cell.angle_alpha   90.00
_cell.angle_beta   90.00
_cell.angle_gamma   90.00
#
_symmetry.space_group_name_H-M   'P 1'
#
loop_
_entity.id
_entity.type
_entity.pdbx_description
1 polymer ?
#
loop_
_entity_poly.entity_id
_entity_poly.type
_entity_poly.pdbx_seq_one_letter_code
_entity_poly.pdbx_strand_id
1 'polypeptide(L)'
;MTRSLTISPDSIDEADLVAQRRMNAGMGAAVYFSGVVRGEEEGSSISAIEYTAFQQMAGHQFHRLFDEMEKRWPVESVRLVHRLGVVKVGEPSLWVEVVAPHRGEAFAACQWLIDEMKRVVPIWKKPLA
;
A
#
# COMPACT_ATOMS: atom_id res chain seq x y z
N MET A 1 -3.65 -10.75 13.68
CA MET A 1 -3.33 -10.27 12.33
C MET A 1 -1.83 -10.12 12.16
N THR A 2 -1.30 -10.74 11.15
CA THR A 2 0.12 -10.57 10.77
C THR A 2 0.24 -9.31 9.93
N ARG A 3 1.28 -8.52 10.16
CA ARG A 3 1.48 -7.25 9.43
C ARG A 3 2.91 -7.13 8.94
N SER A 4 3.07 -6.56 7.75
CA SER A 4 4.38 -6.26 7.15
C SER A 4 4.31 -4.88 6.50
N LEU A 5 5.28 -4.04 6.83
CA LEU A 5 5.37 -2.68 6.32
C LEU A 5 6.78 -2.44 5.82
N THR A 6 6.88 -2.00 4.56
CA THR A 6 8.16 -1.61 3.95
C THR A 6 8.02 -0.22 3.35
N ILE A 7 8.87 0.70 3.77
CA ILE A 7 8.97 2.05 3.19
C ILE A 7 10.43 2.20 2.80
N SER A 8 10.71 2.17 1.50
CA SER A 8 12.09 2.15 1.02
C SER A 8 12.23 2.73 -0.39
N PRO A 9 13.44 3.09 -0.83
CA PRO A 9 13.67 3.55 -2.20
C PRO A 9 13.74 2.42 -3.23
N ASP A 10 13.67 1.16 -2.80
CA ASP A 10 13.79 0.03 -3.71
C ASP A 10 12.56 -0.13 -4.59
N SER A 11 12.78 -0.56 -5.82
CA SER A 11 11.69 -0.87 -6.76
C SER A 11 10.80 -1.97 -6.19
N ILE A 12 9.49 -1.84 -6.42
CA ILE A 12 8.52 -2.83 -5.96
C ILE A 12 8.48 -3.99 -6.95
N ASP A 13 8.85 -5.18 -6.50
CA ASP A 13 8.78 -6.42 -7.28
C ASP A 13 7.47 -7.14 -6.95
N GLU A 14 6.42 -6.85 -7.72
CA GLU A 14 5.08 -7.40 -7.47
C GLU A 14 5.04 -8.91 -7.62
N ALA A 15 5.74 -9.47 -8.59
CA ALA A 15 5.78 -10.92 -8.80
C ALA A 15 6.37 -11.64 -7.58
N ASP A 16 7.44 -11.11 -7.01
CA ASP A 16 8.06 -11.66 -5.83
C ASP A 16 7.14 -11.55 -4.60
N LEU A 17 6.47 -10.41 -4.45
CA LEU A 17 5.51 -10.22 -3.36
C LEU A 17 4.36 -11.23 -3.44
N VAL A 18 3.81 -11.46 -4.62
CA VAL A 18 2.76 -12.47 -4.82
C VAL A 18 3.29 -13.87 -4.52
N ALA A 19 4.51 -14.18 -4.95
CA ALA A 19 5.12 -15.50 -4.72
C ALA A 19 5.34 -15.79 -3.23
N GLN A 20 5.54 -14.75 -2.42
CA GLN A 20 5.74 -14.88 -0.97
C GLN A 20 4.44 -14.95 -0.17
N ARG A 21 3.28 -14.83 -0.83
CA ARG A 21 1.99 -14.85 -0.12
C ARG A 21 1.79 -16.13 0.64
N ARG A 22 1.31 -15.99 1.88
CA ARG A 22 0.96 -17.12 2.75
C ARG A 22 -0.50 -17.01 3.15
N MET A 23 -1.23 -18.12 3.01
CA MET A 23 -2.62 -18.20 3.40
C MET A 23 -2.86 -19.53 4.11
N ASN A 24 -3.55 -19.48 5.25
CA ASN A 24 -3.98 -20.71 5.92
C ASN A 24 -5.29 -21.21 5.30
N ALA A 25 -5.73 -22.41 5.71
CA ALA A 25 -6.88 -23.09 5.12
C ALA A 25 -8.21 -22.37 5.34
N GLY A 26 -8.28 -21.46 6.32
CA GLY A 26 -9.50 -20.70 6.60
C GLY A 26 -9.67 -19.45 5.76
N MET A 27 -8.66 -19.09 4.97
CA MET A 27 -8.67 -17.85 4.17
C MET A 27 -9.16 -18.13 2.75
N GLY A 28 -10.13 -17.34 2.30
CA GLY A 28 -10.70 -17.47 0.97
C GLY A 28 -10.44 -16.30 0.05
N ALA A 29 -9.81 -15.23 0.54
CA ALA A 29 -9.61 -14.02 -0.26
C ALA A 29 -8.24 -13.39 -0.03
N ALA A 30 -7.56 -13.09 -1.12
CA ALA A 30 -6.37 -12.26 -1.14
C ALA A 30 -6.63 -11.13 -2.14
N VAL A 31 -6.72 -9.90 -1.64
CA VAL A 31 -6.92 -8.72 -2.46
C VAL A 31 -5.64 -7.89 -2.40
N TYR A 32 -5.14 -7.50 -3.56
CA TYR A 32 -4.03 -6.56 -3.58
C TYR A 32 -4.30 -5.41 -4.55
N PHE A 33 -3.73 -4.27 -4.22
CA PHE A 33 -3.81 -3.04 -5.00
C PHE A 33 -2.39 -2.62 -5.37
N SER A 34 -2.20 -2.25 -6.63
CA SER A 34 -0.96 -1.66 -7.10
C SER A 34 -1.26 -0.22 -7.54
N GLY A 35 -0.66 0.74 -6.85
CA GLY A 35 -0.75 2.16 -7.21
C GLY A 35 0.39 2.51 -8.15
N VAL A 36 0.06 2.85 -9.38
CA VAL A 36 1.03 3.08 -10.46
C VAL A 36 1.05 4.56 -10.81
N VAL A 37 2.24 5.09 -11.09
CA VAL A 37 2.40 6.49 -11.47
C VAL A 37 1.84 6.69 -12.88
N ARG A 38 0.85 7.60 -12.99
CA ARG A 38 0.25 7.96 -14.28
C ARG A 38 1.07 9.05 -14.98
N GLY A 39 0.93 9.14 -16.30
CA GLY A 39 1.59 10.15 -17.12
C GLY A 39 1.00 11.55 -17.02
N GLU A 40 0.04 11.76 -16.15
CA GLU A 40 -0.66 13.04 -15.98
C GLU A 40 -1.00 13.27 -14.52
N GLU A 41 -0.80 14.49 -14.06
CA GLU A 41 -1.14 14.92 -12.70
C GLU A 41 -1.73 16.32 -12.78
N GLU A 42 -2.97 16.48 -12.25
CA GLU A 42 -3.69 17.76 -12.23
C GLU A 42 -3.75 18.45 -13.61
N GLY A 43 -3.97 17.66 -14.66
CA GLY A 43 -4.10 18.18 -16.03
C GLY A 43 -2.78 18.42 -16.75
N SER A 44 -1.63 18.16 -16.12
CA SER A 44 -0.31 18.36 -16.72
C SER A 44 0.39 17.03 -16.96
N SER A 45 1.11 16.91 -18.08
CA SER A 45 1.93 15.74 -18.36
C SER A 45 3.14 15.71 -17.45
N ILE A 46 3.45 14.53 -16.91
CA ILE A 46 4.60 14.32 -16.03
C ILE A 46 5.39 13.10 -16.47
N SER A 47 6.66 13.02 -16.08
CA SER A 47 7.51 11.87 -16.35
C SER A 47 7.70 10.97 -15.15
N ALA A 48 7.51 11.51 -13.94
CA ALA A 48 7.75 10.79 -12.70
C ALA A 48 7.08 11.54 -11.54
N ILE A 49 7.03 10.87 -10.39
CA ILE A 49 6.69 11.51 -9.11
C ILE A 49 7.83 11.21 -8.14
N GLU A 50 8.27 12.25 -7.42
CA GLU A 50 9.20 12.08 -6.32
C GLU A 50 8.42 11.98 -5.01
N TYR A 51 8.59 10.85 -4.31
CA TYR A 51 7.96 10.62 -3.01
C TYR A 51 8.95 10.83 -1.89
N THR A 52 8.53 11.60 -0.89
CA THR A 52 9.29 11.81 0.34
C THR A 52 8.41 11.47 1.53
N ALA A 53 9.01 11.04 2.62
CA ALA A 53 8.27 10.65 3.82
C ALA A 53 9.02 11.09 5.07
N PHE A 54 8.25 11.45 6.07
CA PHE A 54 8.75 11.50 7.44
C PHE A 54 8.64 10.07 7.98
N GLN A 55 9.68 9.25 7.76
CA GLN A 55 9.60 7.80 7.84
C GLN A 55 9.17 7.27 9.21
N GLN A 56 9.71 7.82 10.29
CA GLN A 56 9.35 7.37 11.63
C GLN A 56 7.88 7.63 11.93
N MET A 57 7.40 8.84 11.61
CA MET A 57 5.99 9.18 11.81
C MET A 57 5.08 8.38 10.87
N ALA A 58 5.51 8.19 9.63
CA ALA A 58 4.75 7.40 8.66
C ALA A 58 4.57 5.96 9.17
N GLY A 59 5.63 5.33 9.64
CA GLY A 59 5.57 3.98 10.22
C GLY A 59 4.62 3.91 11.40
N HIS A 60 4.69 4.90 12.29
CA HIS A 60 3.80 4.97 13.44
C HIS A 60 2.33 5.08 13.01
N GLN A 61 2.03 5.95 12.06
CA GLN A 61 0.67 6.13 11.57
C GLN A 61 0.15 4.89 10.83
N PHE A 62 0.98 4.22 10.04
CA PHE A 62 0.58 2.96 9.42
C PHE A 62 0.20 1.91 10.46
N HIS A 63 0.99 1.75 11.52
CA HIS A 63 0.68 0.77 12.55
C HIS A 63 -0.61 1.11 13.30
N ARG A 64 -0.91 2.38 13.50
CA ARG A 64 -2.20 2.81 14.05
C ARG A 64 -3.36 2.41 13.13
N LEU A 65 -3.19 2.57 11.82
CA LEU A 65 -4.20 2.14 10.86
C LEU A 65 -4.37 0.61 10.86
N PHE A 66 -3.27 -0.14 10.97
CA PHE A 66 -3.34 -1.59 11.09
C PHE A 66 -4.08 -2.03 12.35
N ASP A 67 -3.84 -1.35 13.47
CA ASP A 67 -4.56 -1.61 14.71
C ASP A 67 -6.07 -1.42 14.52
N GLU A 68 -6.46 -0.34 13.86
CA GLU A 68 -7.87 -0.05 13.60
C GLU A 68 -8.49 -1.06 12.63
N MET A 69 -7.75 -1.44 11.60
CA MET A 69 -8.19 -2.47 10.64
C MET A 69 -8.50 -3.79 11.34
N GLU A 70 -7.61 -4.21 12.24
CA GLU A 70 -7.76 -5.45 13.00
C GLU A 70 -9.03 -5.44 13.86
N LYS A 71 -9.44 -4.28 14.36
CA LYS A 71 -10.67 -4.12 15.14
C LYS A 71 -11.92 -4.20 14.27
N ARG A 72 -11.84 -3.74 13.02
CA ARG A 72 -13.01 -3.60 12.14
C ARG A 72 -13.34 -4.83 11.33
N TRP A 73 -12.32 -5.60 10.93
CA TRP A 73 -12.49 -6.75 10.04
C TRP A 73 -11.65 -7.93 10.51
N PRO A 74 -12.10 -9.16 10.23
CA PRO A 74 -11.31 -10.38 10.55
C PRO A 74 -10.20 -10.60 9.54
N VAL A 75 -9.28 -9.66 9.41
CA VAL A 75 -8.15 -9.73 8.49
C VAL A 75 -7.06 -10.62 9.08
N GLU A 76 -6.61 -11.60 8.31
CA GLU A 76 -5.53 -12.51 8.71
C GLU A 76 -4.17 -11.82 8.60
N SER A 77 -3.95 -11.10 7.50
CA SER A 77 -2.68 -10.42 7.27
C SER A 77 -2.85 -9.19 6.39
N VAL A 78 -1.96 -8.23 6.61
CA VAL A 78 -1.80 -7.06 5.75
C VAL A 78 -0.33 -6.89 5.43
N ARG A 79 -0.02 -6.64 4.15
CA ARG A 79 1.31 -6.28 3.71
C ARG A 79 1.22 -5.00 2.91
N LEU A 80 2.08 -4.03 3.23
CA LEU A 80 2.11 -2.75 2.54
C LEU A 80 3.54 -2.37 2.23
N VAL A 81 3.78 -2.01 0.95
CA VAL A 81 5.07 -1.53 0.47
C VAL A 81 4.86 -0.17 -0.16
N HIS A 82 5.59 0.83 0.31
CA HIS A 82 5.61 2.16 -0.31
C HIS A 82 7.03 2.50 -0.73
N ARG A 83 7.18 2.85 -2.02
CA ARG A 83 8.47 3.27 -2.56
C ARG A 83 8.67 4.77 -2.34
N LEU A 84 9.89 5.15 -1.98
CA LEU A 84 10.32 6.54 -1.87
C LEU A 84 11.27 6.89 -3.02
N GLY A 85 11.52 8.19 -3.17
CA GLY A 85 12.36 8.69 -4.24
C GLY A 85 11.59 8.84 -5.54
N VAL A 86 12.31 8.85 -6.65
CA VAL A 86 11.74 9.09 -7.97
C VAL A 86 11.15 7.79 -8.53
N VAL A 87 9.84 7.81 -8.79
CA VAL A 87 9.10 6.69 -9.38
C VAL A 87 8.60 7.14 -10.74
N LYS A 88 9.01 6.45 -11.79
CA LYS A 88 8.68 6.82 -13.17
C LYS A 88 7.26 6.40 -13.53
N VAL A 89 6.71 7.09 -14.52
CA VAL A 89 5.42 6.70 -15.11
C VAL A 89 5.42 5.22 -15.48
N GLY A 90 4.36 4.51 -15.10
CA GLY A 90 4.22 3.08 -15.33
C GLY A 90 4.78 2.19 -14.22
N GLU A 91 5.55 2.75 -13.29
CA GLU A 91 6.09 1.99 -12.17
C GLU A 91 5.18 2.08 -10.94
N PRO A 92 5.07 1.01 -10.13
CA PRO A 92 4.29 1.07 -8.91
C PRO A 92 5.02 1.85 -7.81
N SER A 93 4.26 2.69 -7.11
CA SER A 93 4.74 3.42 -5.93
C SER A 93 4.18 2.84 -4.63
N LEU A 94 3.07 2.11 -4.73
CA LEU A 94 2.38 1.52 -3.59
C LEU A 94 1.87 0.13 -3.94
N TRP A 95 2.05 -0.81 -3.03
CA TRP A 95 1.45 -2.14 -3.13
C TRP A 95 0.87 -2.52 -1.77
N VAL A 96 -0.40 -2.92 -1.76
CA VAL A 96 -1.12 -3.28 -0.53
C VAL A 96 -1.81 -4.60 -0.75
N GLU A 97 -1.65 -5.54 0.17
CA GLU A 97 -2.35 -6.81 0.14
C GLU A 97 -3.08 -7.04 1.45
N VAL A 98 -4.32 -7.52 1.36
CA VAL A 98 -5.13 -7.91 2.50
C VAL A 98 -5.62 -9.33 2.28
N VAL A 99 -5.39 -10.20 3.26
CA VAL A 99 -5.86 -11.59 3.26
C VAL A 99 -6.94 -11.72 4.34
N ALA A 100 -8.09 -12.26 3.97
CA ALA A 100 -9.24 -12.40 4.86
C ALA A 100 -10.04 -13.66 4.51
N PRO A 101 -10.95 -14.12 5.41
CA PRO A 101 -11.79 -15.27 5.11
C PRO A 101 -12.67 -15.11 3.87
N HIS A 102 -13.20 -13.89 3.64
CA HIS A 102 -14.13 -13.61 2.56
C HIS A 102 -13.76 -12.34 1.80
N ARG A 103 -14.15 -12.30 0.52
CA ARG A 103 -13.79 -11.18 -0.36
C ARG A 103 -14.36 -9.83 0.07
N GLY A 104 -15.56 -9.81 0.63
CA GLY A 104 -16.19 -8.55 1.07
C GLY A 104 -15.34 -7.82 2.11
N GLU A 105 -14.86 -8.53 3.10
CA GLU A 105 -13.99 -8.01 4.14
C GLU A 105 -12.64 -7.57 3.58
N ALA A 106 -12.07 -8.40 2.69
CA ALA A 106 -10.79 -8.11 2.09
C ALA A 106 -10.83 -6.83 1.24
N PHE A 107 -11.84 -6.69 0.39
CA PHE A 107 -12.00 -5.46 -0.41
C PHE A 107 -12.25 -4.24 0.47
N ALA A 108 -13.15 -4.36 1.45
CA ALA A 108 -13.50 -3.24 2.32
C ALA A 108 -12.28 -2.77 3.12
N ALA A 109 -11.54 -3.69 3.71
CA ALA A 109 -10.36 -3.36 4.50
C ALA A 109 -9.26 -2.73 3.65
N CYS A 110 -9.03 -3.27 2.45
CA CYS A 110 -8.01 -2.75 1.53
C CYS A 110 -8.34 -1.32 1.11
N GLN A 111 -9.57 -1.07 0.69
CA GLN A 111 -9.98 0.28 0.28
C GLN A 111 -9.90 1.27 1.45
N TRP A 112 -10.39 0.88 2.61
CA TRP A 112 -10.33 1.72 3.80
C TRP A 112 -8.90 2.12 4.15
N LEU A 113 -7.99 1.15 4.12
CA LEU A 113 -6.58 1.39 4.42
C LEU A 113 -5.96 2.40 3.46
N ILE A 114 -6.20 2.23 2.15
CA ILE A 114 -5.67 3.15 1.13
C ILE A 114 -6.22 4.55 1.32
N ASP A 115 -7.53 4.68 1.55
CA ASP A 115 -8.16 5.98 1.76
C ASP A 115 -7.60 6.67 3.01
N GLU A 116 -7.48 5.94 4.11
CA GLU A 116 -6.99 6.51 5.37
C GLU A 116 -5.51 6.86 5.32
N MET A 117 -4.66 6.05 4.66
CA MET A 117 -3.26 6.37 4.56
C MET A 117 -3.02 7.69 3.80
N LYS A 118 -3.81 7.93 2.76
CA LYS A 118 -3.71 9.18 2.00
C LYS A 118 -4.12 10.39 2.82
N ARG A 119 -4.94 10.19 3.85
CA ARG A 119 -5.43 11.25 4.70
C ARG A 119 -4.47 11.58 5.86
N VAL A 120 -3.84 10.56 6.46
CA VAL A 120 -3.12 10.75 7.73
C VAL A 120 -1.64 10.41 7.71
N VAL A 121 -1.16 9.63 6.74
CA VAL A 121 0.25 9.23 6.71
C VAL A 121 1.09 10.31 6.04
N PRO A 122 2.19 10.77 6.68
CA PRO A 122 3.02 11.85 6.14
C PRO A 122 3.97 11.34 5.05
N ILE A 123 3.40 11.10 3.89
CA ILE A 123 4.10 10.82 2.65
C ILE A 123 3.65 11.87 1.63
N TRP A 124 4.60 12.57 1.04
CA TRP A 124 4.32 13.64 0.10
C TRP A 124 4.79 13.27 -1.28
N LYS A 125 4.09 13.79 -2.29
CA LYS A 125 4.46 13.58 -3.68
C LYS A 125 4.73 14.90 -4.38
N LYS A 126 5.76 14.91 -5.24
CA LYS A 126 6.12 16.03 -6.09
C LYS A 126 6.17 15.55 -7.53
N PRO A 127 5.21 15.96 -8.38
CA PRO A 127 5.26 15.62 -9.82
C PRO A 127 6.47 16.26 -10.49
N LEU A 128 7.09 15.51 -11.40
CA LEU A 128 8.25 15.97 -12.18
C LEU A 128 7.87 16.04 -13.66
N ALA A 129 8.17 17.15 -14.28
CA ALA A 129 7.87 17.37 -15.70
C ALA A 129 8.64 16.47 -16.67
#